data_04367ae522110c34628fdd67f8655920
#
_entry.id   04367ae522110c34628fdd67f8655920
#
_cell.length_a   1.000
_cell.length_b   1.000
_cell.length_c   1.000
_cell.angle_alpha   90.00
_cell.angle_beta   90.00
_cell.angle_gamma   90.00
#
_symmetry.space_group_name_H-M   'P 1'
#
loop_
_entity.id
_entity.type
_entity.pdbx_description
1 polymer ?
#
loop_
_entity_poly.entity_id
_entity_poly.type
_entity_poly.pdbx_seq_one_letter_code
_entity_poly.pdbx_strand_id
1 'polypeptide(L)'
;MAAQSGRVKSRILHVDDDPDIRLLISASLQQFGYVVATAGTNSEALELAKRIKFDLCILDVKLPDGSGIELCQKINGLQPEVPVVYYSAYASDEEQEAALSVAGDAYLKKPVSAEKLEKTLSELLNRGRD
;
A
#
# COMPACT_ATOMS: atom_id res chain seq x y z
N MET A 1 24.05 9.17 -5.96
CA MET A 1 23.75 8.43 -7.11
C MET A 1 22.96 9.22 -8.14
N ALA A 2 23.54 9.35 -9.28
CA ALA A 2 22.97 10.18 -10.33
C ALA A 2 21.58 9.69 -10.77
N ALA A 3 21.35 8.39 -10.71
CA ALA A 3 20.07 7.83 -11.15
C ALA A 3 18.86 8.35 -10.36
N GLN A 4 19.11 8.89 -9.18
CA GLN A 4 18.04 9.41 -8.36
C GLN A 4 17.82 10.91 -8.58
N SER A 5 18.77 11.58 -9.23
CA SER A 5 18.69 13.02 -9.43
C SER A 5 17.57 13.37 -10.40
N GLY A 6 16.74 14.32 -10.02
CA GLY A 6 15.65 14.79 -10.87
C GLY A 6 14.45 13.87 -10.99
N ARG A 7 14.49 12.71 -10.38
CA ARG A 7 13.36 11.79 -10.43
C ARG A 7 12.37 12.13 -9.32
N VAL A 8 11.09 12.07 -9.67
CA VAL A 8 10.03 12.21 -8.69
C VAL A 8 9.97 10.93 -7.87
N LYS A 9 10.06 11.05 -6.55
CA LYS A 9 9.98 9.91 -5.66
C LYS A 9 8.53 9.41 -5.59
N SER A 10 8.37 8.09 -5.64
CA SER A 10 7.06 7.50 -5.53
C SER A 10 6.50 7.70 -4.13
N ARG A 11 5.24 8.05 -4.06
CA ARG A 11 4.52 8.28 -2.81
C ARG A 11 3.66 7.07 -2.49
N ILE A 12 3.89 6.52 -1.31
CA ILE A 12 3.20 5.32 -0.84
C ILE A 12 2.30 5.67 0.33
N LEU A 13 1.06 5.19 0.30
CA LEU A 13 0.18 5.25 1.46
C LEU A 13 0.20 3.87 2.11
N HIS A 14 0.55 3.81 3.39
CA HIS A 14 0.53 2.57 4.15
C HIS A 14 -0.52 2.66 5.26
N VAL A 15 -1.45 1.73 5.27
CA VAL A 15 -2.56 1.72 6.22
C VAL A 15 -2.52 0.44 7.03
N ASP A 16 -2.32 0.59 8.34
CA ASP A 16 -2.24 -0.52 9.28
C ASP A 16 -2.53 0.05 10.67
N ASP A 17 -3.33 -0.63 11.47
CA ASP A 17 -3.67 -0.12 12.80
C ASP A 17 -2.56 -0.31 13.84
N ASP A 18 -1.55 -1.11 13.52
CA ASP A 18 -0.41 -1.34 14.41
C ASP A 18 0.65 -0.25 14.19
N PRO A 19 0.88 0.63 15.18
CA PRO A 19 1.85 1.71 15.02
C PRO A 19 3.29 1.21 14.82
N ASP A 20 3.64 0.07 15.38
CA ASP A 20 4.98 -0.49 15.23
C ASP A 20 5.19 -0.97 13.78
N ILE A 21 4.19 -1.56 13.19
CA ILE A 21 4.26 -1.99 11.78
C ILE A 21 4.34 -0.77 10.88
N ARG A 22 3.54 0.27 11.16
CA ARG A 22 3.62 1.51 10.38
C ARG A 22 5.02 2.11 10.41
N LEU A 23 5.63 2.15 11.59
CA LEU A 23 6.97 2.70 11.74
C LEU A 23 8.00 1.86 11.00
N LEU A 24 7.94 0.54 11.15
CA LEU A 24 8.89 -0.36 10.52
C LEU A 24 8.82 -0.29 8.98
N ILE A 25 7.62 -0.34 8.44
CA ILE A 25 7.42 -0.29 6.99
C ILE A 25 7.86 1.07 6.42
N SER A 26 7.51 2.16 7.11
CA SER A 26 7.94 3.49 6.68
C SER A 26 9.44 3.60 6.62
N ALA A 27 10.13 3.15 7.67
CA ALA A 27 11.59 3.22 7.72
C ALA A 27 12.21 2.37 6.61
N SER A 28 11.69 1.17 6.40
CA SER A 28 12.21 0.28 5.37
C SER A 28 12.03 0.86 3.96
N LEU A 29 10.87 1.38 3.68
CA LEU A 29 10.58 1.92 2.34
C LEU A 29 11.31 3.22 2.08
N GLN A 30 11.51 4.05 3.11
CA GLN A 30 12.29 5.27 2.97
C GLN A 30 13.72 4.98 2.57
N GLN A 31 14.29 3.88 3.04
CA GLN A 31 15.63 3.48 2.64
C GLN A 31 15.71 3.15 1.16
N PHE A 32 14.63 2.70 0.57
CA PHE A 32 14.57 2.45 -0.87
C PHE A 32 14.23 3.70 -1.69
N GLY A 33 14.03 4.83 -1.02
CA GLY A 33 13.78 6.11 -1.70
C GLY A 33 12.31 6.48 -1.84
N TYR A 34 11.40 5.74 -1.24
CA TYR A 34 9.99 6.08 -1.28
C TYR A 34 9.63 7.15 -0.26
N VAL A 35 8.62 7.93 -0.58
CA VAL A 35 8.00 8.86 0.37
C VAL A 35 6.76 8.17 0.92
N VAL A 36 6.67 8.03 2.23
CA VAL A 36 5.61 7.22 2.85
C VAL A 36 4.74 8.07 3.76
N ALA A 37 3.43 8.00 3.54
CA ALA A 37 2.44 8.52 4.48
C ALA A 37 1.73 7.34 5.11
N THR A 38 1.37 7.43 6.38
CA THR A 38 0.74 6.33 7.09
C THR A 38 -0.60 6.73 7.67
N ALA A 39 -1.47 5.74 7.83
CA ALA A 39 -2.77 5.90 8.48
C ALA A 39 -3.08 4.65 9.29
N GLY A 40 -3.79 4.83 10.39
CA GLY A 40 -4.18 3.71 11.25
C GLY A 40 -5.63 3.29 11.08
N THR A 41 -6.42 4.02 10.32
CA THR A 41 -7.85 3.76 10.13
C THR A 41 -8.24 4.06 8.69
N ASN A 42 -9.40 3.54 8.29
CA ASN A 42 -9.98 3.87 6.99
C ASN A 42 -10.22 5.36 6.84
N SER A 43 -10.74 5.99 7.88
CA SER A 43 -11.04 7.42 7.85
C SER A 43 -9.81 8.27 7.59
N GLU A 44 -8.72 7.97 8.31
CA GLU A 44 -7.46 8.69 8.11
C GLU A 44 -6.92 8.49 6.70
N ALA A 45 -6.98 7.25 6.22
CA ALA A 45 -6.49 6.92 4.89
C ALA A 45 -7.27 7.69 3.81
N LEU A 46 -8.59 7.75 3.95
CA LEU A 46 -9.42 8.46 2.96
C LEU A 46 -9.16 9.96 2.99
N GLU A 47 -8.95 10.53 4.18
CA GLU A 47 -8.61 11.95 4.28
C GLU A 47 -7.30 12.25 3.54
N LEU A 48 -6.32 11.39 3.71
CA LEU A 48 -5.05 11.55 2.98
C LEU A 48 -5.24 11.39 1.47
N ALA A 49 -6.00 10.39 1.05
CA ALA A 49 -6.22 10.12 -0.37
C ALA A 49 -7.00 11.23 -1.07
N LYS A 50 -7.80 11.99 -0.33
CA LYS A 50 -8.51 13.15 -0.89
C LYS A 50 -7.58 14.33 -1.16
N ARG A 51 -6.46 14.39 -0.45
CA ARG A 51 -5.56 15.55 -0.51
C ARG A 51 -4.25 15.27 -1.21
N ILE A 52 -3.80 14.02 -1.20
CA ILE A 52 -2.50 13.63 -1.72
C ILE A 52 -2.69 12.57 -2.79
N LYS A 53 -2.03 12.76 -3.92
CA LYS A 53 -2.02 11.74 -4.96
C LYS A 53 -0.93 10.73 -4.65
N PHE A 54 -1.31 9.47 -4.53
CA PHE A 54 -0.38 8.39 -4.24
C PHE A 54 -0.05 7.60 -5.50
N ASP A 55 1.12 7.01 -5.51
CA ASP A 55 1.55 6.14 -6.61
C ASP A 55 1.23 4.69 -6.33
N LEU A 56 1.06 4.34 -5.06
CA LEU A 56 0.72 2.98 -4.64
C LEU A 56 0.22 3.00 -3.20
N CYS A 57 -0.69 2.09 -2.86
CA CYS A 57 -1.18 1.93 -1.50
C CYS A 57 -0.88 0.52 -0.99
N ILE A 58 -0.50 0.42 0.28
CA ILE A 58 -0.33 -0.84 1.00
C ILE A 58 -1.38 -0.86 2.10
N LEU A 59 -2.30 -1.81 2.06
CA LEU A 59 -3.45 -1.83 2.97
C LEU A 59 -3.52 -3.12 3.77
N ASP A 60 -3.73 -3.00 5.07
CA ASP A 60 -4.13 -4.16 5.87
C ASP A 60 -5.60 -4.45 5.58
N VAL A 61 -6.00 -5.70 5.60
CA VAL A 61 -7.38 -6.10 5.35
C VAL A 61 -8.27 -5.80 6.55
N LYS A 62 -7.76 -6.00 7.77
CA LYS A 62 -8.55 -5.75 8.98
C LYS A 62 -8.14 -4.43 9.62
N LEU A 63 -9.06 -3.50 9.66
CA LEU A 63 -8.84 -2.18 10.22
C LEU A 63 -9.92 -1.88 11.26
N PRO A 64 -9.67 -0.98 12.24
CA PRO A 64 -10.61 -0.76 13.34
C PRO A 64 -11.99 -0.29 12.89
N ASP A 65 -12.05 0.48 11.82
CA ASP A 65 -13.31 1.07 11.35
C ASP A 65 -13.74 0.50 9.99
N GLY A 66 -13.29 -0.71 9.67
CA GLY A 66 -13.76 -1.38 8.46
C GLY A 66 -12.73 -2.31 7.85
N SER A 67 -12.92 -2.59 6.58
CA SER A 67 -12.09 -3.52 5.84
C SER A 67 -11.17 -2.77 4.88
N GLY A 68 -9.93 -3.26 4.73
CA GLY A 68 -9.02 -2.75 3.71
C GLY A 68 -9.53 -2.98 2.29
N ILE A 69 -10.39 -3.98 2.10
CA ILE A 69 -11.00 -4.22 0.79
C ILE A 69 -11.98 -3.10 0.45
N GLU A 70 -12.81 -2.71 1.40
CA GLU A 70 -13.71 -1.57 1.22
C GLU A 70 -12.94 -0.29 1.00
N LEU A 71 -11.86 -0.11 1.76
CA LEU A 71 -10.98 1.04 1.61
C LEU A 71 -10.38 1.08 0.21
N CYS A 72 -9.92 -0.07 -0.30
CA CYS A 72 -9.38 -0.16 -1.64
C CYS A 72 -10.39 0.31 -2.69
N GLN A 73 -11.64 -0.11 -2.55
CA GLN A 73 -12.70 0.32 -3.47
C GLN A 73 -12.91 1.82 -3.44
N LYS A 74 -12.89 2.40 -2.24
CA LYS A 74 -13.06 3.84 -2.09
C LYS A 74 -11.88 4.62 -2.62
N ILE A 75 -10.67 4.12 -2.40
CA ILE A 75 -9.46 4.75 -2.95
C ILE A 75 -9.50 4.69 -4.48
N ASN A 76 -9.92 3.56 -5.05
CA ASN A 76 -10.06 3.45 -6.50
C ASN A 76 -11.04 4.46 -7.06
N GLY A 77 -12.08 4.80 -6.30
CA GLY A 77 -13.01 5.84 -6.71
C GLY A 77 -12.39 7.23 -6.74
N LEU A 78 -11.43 7.49 -5.86
CA LEU A 78 -10.73 8.76 -5.78
C LEU A 78 -9.52 8.81 -6.71
N GLN A 79 -8.79 7.73 -6.81
CA GLN A 79 -7.55 7.64 -7.59
C GLN A 79 -7.56 6.31 -8.36
N PRO A 80 -8.26 6.27 -9.51
CA PRO A 80 -8.54 4.99 -10.21
C PRO A 80 -7.31 4.22 -10.65
N GLU A 81 -6.20 4.90 -10.87
CA GLU A 81 -5.01 4.25 -11.43
C GLU A 81 -4.02 3.78 -10.37
N VAL A 82 -4.30 4.02 -9.09
CA VAL A 82 -3.36 3.68 -8.04
C VAL A 82 -3.37 2.16 -7.79
N PRO A 83 -2.23 1.48 -7.89
CA PRO A 83 -2.18 0.06 -7.53
C PRO A 83 -2.26 -0.13 -6.02
N VAL A 84 -2.81 -1.25 -5.60
CA VAL A 84 -3.00 -1.58 -4.20
C VAL A 84 -2.42 -2.96 -3.89
N VAL A 85 -1.59 -3.01 -2.84
CA VAL A 85 -1.05 -4.24 -2.28
C VAL A 85 -1.69 -4.45 -0.92
N TYR A 86 -2.31 -5.61 -0.71
CA TYR A 86 -2.74 -5.98 0.64
C TYR A 86 -1.55 -6.56 1.40
N TYR A 87 -1.41 -6.18 2.65
CA TYR A 87 -0.37 -6.71 3.53
C TYR A 87 -1.01 -7.02 4.87
N SER A 88 -1.30 -8.30 5.11
CA SER A 88 -2.12 -8.71 6.24
C SER A 88 -1.65 -10.03 6.82
N ALA A 89 -1.88 -10.22 8.12
CA ALA A 89 -1.42 -11.41 8.83
C ALA A 89 -2.31 -12.62 8.62
N TYR A 90 -3.61 -12.39 8.50
CA TYR A 90 -4.58 -13.47 8.51
C TYR A 90 -5.36 -13.52 7.21
N ALA A 91 -5.07 -14.54 6.43
CA ALA A 91 -5.92 -14.81 5.29
C ALA A 91 -5.64 -16.22 4.79
N SER A 92 -6.69 -17.00 4.61
CA SER A 92 -6.59 -18.25 3.88
C SER A 92 -6.39 -17.92 2.41
N ASP A 93 -6.01 -18.92 1.61
CA ASP A 93 -5.89 -18.71 0.18
C ASP A 93 -7.19 -18.23 -0.43
N GLU A 94 -8.32 -18.75 0.06
CA GLU A 94 -9.64 -18.35 -0.41
C GLU A 94 -9.92 -16.88 -0.10
N GLU A 95 -9.55 -16.43 1.09
CA GLU A 95 -9.73 -15.03 1.47
C GLU A 95 -8.87 -14.10 0.65
N GLN A 96 -7.64 -14.52 0.35
CA GLN A 96 -6.75 -13.73 -0.51
C GLN A 96 -7.33 -13.60 -1.92
N GLU A 97 -7.80 -14.72 -2.48
CA GLU A 97 -8.42 -14.68 -3.80
C GLU A 97 -9.67 -13.83 -3.82
N ALA A 98 -10.48 -13.90 -2.77
CA ALA A 98 -11.70 -13.10 -2.67
C ALA A 98 -11.36 -11.60 -2.63
N ALA A 99 -10.34 -11.23 -1.86
CA ALA A 99 -9.92 -9.83 -1.79
C ALA A 99 -9.48 -9.32 -3.16
N LEU A 100 -8.62 -10.08 -3.84
CA LEU A 100 -8.11 -9.68 -5.15
C LEU A 100 -9.18 -9.66 -6.22
N SER A 101 -10.20 -10.52 -6.11
CA SER A 101 -11.28 -10.54 -7.10
C SER A 101 -12.18 -9.31 -6.98
N VAL A 102 -12.26 -8.70 -5.80
CA VAL A 102 -13.05 -7.49 -5.59
C VAL A 102 -12.26 -6.27 -6.02
N ALA A 103 -11.02 -6.14 -5.52
CA ALA A 103 -10.15 -5.00 -5.82
C ALA A 103 -8.75 -5.35 -5.35
N GLY A 104 -7.76 -4.64 -5.89
CA GLY A 104 -6.38 -4.82 -5.49
C GLY A 104 -5.56 -5.57 -6.52
N ASP A 105 -4.24 -5.43 -6.42
CA ASP A 105 -3.31 -5.94 -7.43
C ASP A 105 -2.41 -7.06 -6.91
N ALA A 106 -2.16 -7.10 -5.62
CA ALA A 106 -1.32 -8.14 -5.01
C ALA A 106 -1.68 -8.33 -3.54
N TYR A 107 -1.33 -9.47 -3.01
CA TYR A 107 -1.55 -9.79 -1.61
C TYR A 107 -0.28 -10.38 -1.03
N LEU A 108 0.23 -9.77 0.04
CA LEU A 108 1.39 -10.26 0.77
C LEU A 108 0.96 -10.60 2.19
N LYS A 109 1.36 -11.79 2.63
CA LYS A 109 1.03 -12.26 3.97
C LYS A 109 2.15 -11.88 4.92
N LYS A 110 1.79 -11.25 6.03
CA LYS A 110 2.77 -10.85 7.05
C LYS A 110 3.41 -12.08 7.69
N PRO A 111 4.71 -12.01 7.99
CA PRO A 111 5.65 -10.98 7.60
C PRO A 111 6.35 -11.31 6.29
N VAL A 112 6.76 -10.29 5.54
CA VAL A 112 7.64 -10.47 4.40
C VAL A 112 8.90 -9.64 4.62
N SER A 113 9.97 -9.99 3.93
CA SER A 113 11.20 -9.22 4.01
C SER A 113 11.02 -7.86 3.33
N ALA A 114 11.84 -6.89 3.73
CA ALA A 114 11.83 -5.58 3.09
C ALA A 114 12.12 -5.70 1.59
N GLU A 115 13.02 -6.61 1.22
CA GLU A 115 13.37 -6.84 -0.18
C GLU A 115 12.19 -7.38 -0.98
N LYS A 116 11.43 -8.32 -0.41
CA LYS A 116 10.27 -8.87 -1.09
C LYS A 116 9.17 -7.81 -1.26
N LEU A 117 8.95 -7.01 -0.22
CA LEU A 117 7.98 -5.93 -0.28
C LEU A 117 8.38 -4.95 -1.38
N GLU A 118 9.63 -4.50 -1.37
CA GLU A 118 10.12 -3.54 -2.35
C GLU A 118 10.02 -4.10 -3.77
N LYS A 119 10.34 -5.37 -3.96
CA LYS A 119 10.23 -6.01 -5.27
C LYS A 119 8.79 -5.96 -5.78
N THR A 120 7.83 -6.27 -4.92
CA THR A 120 6.41 -6.23 -5.28
C THR A 120 6.00 -4.81 -5.67
N LEU A 121 6.41 -3.83 -4.86
CA LEU A 121 6.08 -2.43 -5.14
C LEU A 121 6.66 -1.97 -6.46
N SER A 122 7.94 -2.25 -6.70
CA SER A 122 8.55 -1.79 -7.93
C SER A 122 7.97 -2.45 -9.16
N GLU A 123 7.57 -3.70 -9.08
CA GLU A 123 6.90 -4.37 -10.19
C GLU A 123 5.57 -3.69 -10.53
N LEU A 124 4.78 -3.36 -9.52
CA LEU A 124 3.50 -2.69 -9.75
C LEU A 124 3.67 -1.25 -10.23
N LEU A 125 4.64 -0.54 -9.67
CA LEU A 125 4.90 0.83 -10.09
C LEU A 125 5.42 0.89 -11.52
N ASN A 126 6.21 -0.08 -11.93
CA ASN A 126 6.76 -0.12 -13.29
C ASN A 126 5.71 -0.46 -14.33
N ARG A 127 4.71 -1.25 -13.97
CA ARG A 127 3.62 -1.57 -14.91
C ARG A 127 2.88 -0.34 -15.38
N GLY A 128 2.68 0.63 -14.48
CA GLY A 128 1.95 1.83 -14.83
C GLY A 128 2.72 2.80 -15.71
N ARG A 129 3.98 2.50 -16.00
CA ARG A 129 4.84 3.39 -16.78
C ARG A 129 5.06 2.97 -18.21
N ASP A 130 4.54 1.81 -18.54
CA ASP A 130 4.62 1.33 -19.94
C ASP A 130 3.58 1.99 -20.87
#